data_ff6c13106620e58948362cec63adfb34
#
_entry.id   ff6c13106620e58948362cec63adfb34
#
_cell.length_a   1.000
_cell.length_b   1.000
_cell.length_c   1.000
_cell.angle_alpha   90.00
_cell.angle_beta   90.00
_cell.angle_gamma   90.00
#
_symmetry.space_group_name_H-M   'P 1'
#
loop_
_entity.id
_entity.type
_entity.pdbx_description
1 polymer ?
#
loop_
_entity_poly.entity_id
_entity_poly.type
_entity_poly.pdbx_seq_one_letter_code
_entity_poly.pdbx_strand_id
1 'polypeptide(L)'
;PLNLYLDSNKIDENIYYDLIKTVNKNLDKMYKYMKLRKDVLKLDELHMYDMSVKLTEDSEKEYTFEDAKKIVLDALAPLGTNYIKDLENAFNSNWCDVYENRGKHSGAYSWGCYNAHPYVLLNYQSKYNDVSTLAHEMGHALHRYYSNKNQDYYYSDNAIFVAEIASTVNETLLNLYMLDKENEKMKKLIINELLDDIKNTIYRQTMFAEFELTIHNMSFNGETLNN
;
A
#
# COMPACT_ATOMS: atom_id res chain seq x y z
N PRO A 1 2.12 -24.25 -12.70
CA PRO A 1 0.92 -23.75 -13.38
C PRO A 1 0.18 -22.74 -12.52
N LEU A 2 -0.36 -21.68 -13.15
CA LEU A 2 -1.05 -20.56 -12.50
C LEU A 2 -2.18 -21.03 -11.57
N ASN A 3 -2.97 -21.99 -12.01
CA ASN A 3 -4.08 -22.55 -11.25
C ASN A 3 -3.67 -23.08 -9.87
N LEU A 4 -2.48 -23.64 -9.70
CA LEU A 4 -2.01 -24.15 -8.41
C LEU A 4 -1.74 -23.02 -7.41
N TYR A 5 -1.23 -21.88 -7.88
CA TYR A 5 -1.00 -20.70 -7.02
C TYR A 5 -2.30 -20.00 -6.63
N LEU A 6 -3.30 -20.00 -7.51
CA LEU A 6 -4.60 -19.38 -7.27
C LEU A 6 -5.57 -20.26 -6.49
N ASP A 7 -5.38 -21.60 -6.53
CA ASP A 7 -6.30 -22.57 -5.92
C ASP A 7 -6.42 -22.43 -4.40
N SER A 8 -5.32 -22.10 -3.71
CA SER A 8 -5.33 -21.90 -2.26
C SER A 8 -6.29 -20.80 -1.80
N ASN A 9 -6.52 -19.80 -2.65
CA ASN A 9 -7.44 -18.68 -2.40
C ASN A 9 -8.78 -18.84 -3.16
N LYS A 10 -8.98 -19.93 -3.89
CA LYS A 10 -10.16 -20.17 -4.75
C LYS A 10 -10.40 -19.07 -5.79
N ILE A 11 -9.34 -18.51 -6.35
CA ILE A 11 -9.37 -17.44 -7.33
C ILE A 11 -9.47 -18.05 -8.73
N ASP A 12 -10.43 -17.61 -9.53
CA ASP A 12 -10.55 -17.99 -10.94
C ASP A 12 -9.39 -17.37 -11.75
N GLU A 13 -8.74 -18.17 -12.58
CA GLU A 13 -7.63 -17.72 -13.44
C GLU A 13 -8.02 -16.54 -14.35
N ASN A 14 -9.30 -16.45 -14.73
CA ASN A 14 -9.79 -15.34 -15.55
C ASN A 14 -9.58 -13.97 -14.87
N ILE A 15 -9.60 -13.92 -13.53
CA ILE A 15 -9.32 -12.67 -12.80
C ILE A 15 -7.90 -12.18 -13.13
N TYR A 16 -6.93 -13.08 -13.19
CA TYR A 16 -5.55 -12.74 -13.53
C TYR A 16 -5.43 -12.24 -14.98
N TYR A 17 -6.02 -12.96 -15.94
CA TYR A 17 -5.99 -12.56 -17.35
C TYR A 17 -6.76 -11.27 -17.60
N ASP A 18 -7.91 -11.09 -16.98
CA ASP A 18 -8.72 -9.88 -17.12
C ASP A 18 -8.05 -8.66 -16.47
N LEU A 19 -7.28 -8.85 -15.39
CA LEU A 19 -6.46 -7.79 -14.80
C LEU A 19 -5.42 -7.29 -15.81
N ILE A 20 -4.61 -8.18 -16.38
CA ILE A 20 -3.60 -7.83 -17.39
C ILE A 20 -4.26 -7.12 -18.58
N LYS A 21 -5.33 -7.68 -19.12
CA LYS A 21 -6.07 -7.09 -20.25
C LYS A 21 -6.64 -5.70 -19.92
N THR A 22 -7.19 -5.54 -18.71
CA THR A 22 -7.80 -4.27 -18.28
C THR A 22 -6.75 -3.20 -18.09
N VAL A 23 -5.61 -3.52 -17.48
CA VAL A 23 -4.51 -2.57 -17.29
C VAL A 23 -3.92 -2.17 -18.64
N ASN A 24 -3.66 -3.13 -19.54
CA ASN A 24 -3.18 -2.84 -20.89
C ASN A 24 -4.14 -1.94 -21.69
N LYS A 25 -5.45 -2.15 -21.56
CA LYS A 25 -6.46 -1.29 -22.20
C LYS A 25 -6.44 0.14 -21.66
N ASN A 26 -5.90 0.38 -20.45
CA ASN A 26 -5.86 1.68 -19.78
C ASN A 26 -4.44 2.27 -19.66
N LEU A 27 -3.48 1.81 -20.45
CA LEU A 27 -2.11 2.37 -20.48
C LEU A 27 -2.07 3.85 -20.85
N ASP A 28 -3.08 4.37 -21.56
CA ASP A 28 -3.19 5.80 -21.85
C ASP A 28 -3.15 6.67 -20.59
N LYS A 29 -3.65 6.21 -19.46
CA LYS A 29 -3.60 6.90 -18.16
C LYS A 29 -2.16 6.96 -17.65
N MET A 30 -1.44 5.84 -17.74
CA MET A 30 -0.02 5.78 -17.36
C MET A 30 0.81 6.69 -18.26
N TYR A 31 0.58 6.69 -19.56
CA TYR A 31 1.29 7.58 -20.50
C TYR A 31 1.04 9.06 -20.21
N LYS A 32 -0.17 9.44 -19.79
CA LYS A 32 -0.46 10.80 -19.34
C LYS A 32 0.36 11.17 -18.11
N TYR A 33 0.49 10.25 -17.14
CA TYR A 33 1.34 10.47 -15.97
C TYR A 33 2.82 10.59 -16.35
N MET A 34 3.34 9.72 -17.21
CA MET A 34 4.71 9.81 -17.70
C MET A 34 4.97 11.15 -18.43
N LYS A 35 4.01 11.60 -19.25
CA LYS A 35 4.10 12.91 -19.89
C LYS A 35 4.13 14.04 -18.87
N LEU A 36 3.26 14.01 -17.85
CA LEU A 36 3.26 14.99 -16.77
C LEU A 36 4.63 15.05 -16.09
N ARG A 37 5.23 13.88 -15.77
CA ARG A 37 6.57 13.80 -15.17
C ARG A 37 7.62 14.46 -16.07
N LYS A 38 7.63 14.11 -17.36
CA LYS A 38 8.53 14.70 -18.35
C LYS A 38 8.42 16.23 -18.38
N ASP A 39 7.18 16.74 -18.42
CA ASP A 39 6.90 18.19 -18.51
C ASP A 39 7.33 18.93 -17.23
N VAL A 40 7.03 18.37 -16.05
CA VAL A 40 7.40 18.96 -14.74
C VAL A 40 8.91 18.95 -14.53
N LEU A 41 9.59 17.87 -14.90
CA LEU A 41 11.04 17.74 -14.78
C LEU A 41 11.79 18.48 -15.88
N LYS A 42 11.09 19.02 -16.88
CA LYS A 42 11.65 19.75 -18.06
C LYS A 42 12.70 18.91 -18.80
N LEU A 43 12.39 17.65 -19.04
CA LEU A 43 13.27 16.72 -19.76
C LEU A 43 12.91 16.67 -21.24
N ASP A 44 13.92 16.53 -22.09
CA ASP A 44 13.73 16.27 -23.54
C ASP A 44 13.26 14.83 -23.78
N GLU A 45 13.79 13.88 -23.00
CA GLU A 45 13.38 12.46 -22.97
C GLU A 45 13.22 11.98 -21.53
N LEU A 46 12.28 11.06 -21.30
CA LEU A 46 12.03 10.46 -20.01
C LEU A 46 12.61 9.05 -19.99
N HIS A 47 13.60 8.82 -19.13
CA HIS A 47 14.21 7.51 -18.94
C HIS A 47 13.68 6.80 -17.69
N MET A 48 13.95 5.49 -17.55
CA MET A 48 13.48 4.70 -16.42
C MET A 48 13.95 5.23 -15.05
N TYR A 49 15.16 5.77 -14.97
CA TYR A 49 15.68 6.37 -13.74
C TYR A 49 14.97 7.68 -13.35
N ASP A 50 14.41 8.43 -14.33
CA ASP A 50 13.65 9.64 -14.06
C ASP A 50 12.29 9.35 -13.41
N MET A 51 11.82 8.10 -13.50
CA MET A 51 10.57 7.68 -12.86
C MET A 51 10.64 7.67 -11.34
N SER A 52 11.84 7.72 -10.76
CA SER A 52 12.07 7.77 -9.31
C SER A 52 12.38 9.16 -8.78
N VAL A 53 12.50 10.16 -9.67
CA VAL A 53 12.77 11.55 -9.27
C VAL A 53 11.50 12.14 -8.65
N LYS A 54 11.63 12.80 -7.50
CA LYS A 54 10.50 13.51 -6.87
C LYS A 54 10.02 14.66 -7.74
N LEU A 55 8.69 14.76 -7.93
CA LEU A 55 8.06 15.87 -8.67
C LEU A 55 7.72 17.07 -7.79
N THR A 56 7.64 16.85 -6.48
CA THR A 56 7.30 17.86 -5.49
C THR A 56 8.47 18.07 -4.54
N GLU A 57 8.58 19.27 -4.00
CA GLU A 57 9.47 19.53 -2.88
C GLU A 57 8.98 18.74 -1.65
N ASP A 58 9.91 18.29 -0.83
CA ASP A 58 9.58 17.72 0.47
C ASP A 58 8.82 18.74 1.32
N SER A 59 7.89 18.27 2.10
CA SER A 59 7.24 19.09 3.10
C SER A 59 8.20 19.31 4.28
N GLU A 60 8.38 20.55 4.70
CA GLU A 60 9.08 20.87 5.94
C GLU A 60 8.21 20.60 7.19
N LYS A 61 6.91 20.27 6.97
CA LYS A 61 5.97 19.99 8.05
C LYS A 61 6.30 18.64 8.68
N GLU A 62 6.61 18.69 9.95
CA GLU A 62 6.81 17.49 10.75
C GLU A 62 5.50 17.07 11.42
N TYR A 63 5.29 15.79 11.51
CA TYR A 63 4.18 15.17 12.18
C TYR A 63 4.72 14.29 13.30
N THR A 64 4.59 14.73 14.55
CA THR A 64 4.96 13.86 15.69
C THR A 64 4.08 12.60 15.67
N PHE A 65 4.53 11.53 16.32
CA PHE A 65 3.71 10.31 16.40
C PHE A 65 2.37 10.57 17.07
N GLU A 66 2.33 11.46 18.06
CA GLU A 66 1.08 11.88 18.73
C GLU A 66 0.14 12.64 17.78
N ASP A 67 0.67 13.49 16.90
CA ASP A 67 -0.13 14.16 15.87
C ASP A 67 -0.63 13.16 14.83
N ALA A 68 0.22 12.22 14.42
CA ALA A 68 -0.16 11.15 13.48
C ALA A 68 -1.32 10.31 14.01
N LYS A 69 -1.28 9.91 15.30
CA LYS A 69 -2.40 9.18 15.91
C LYS A 69 -3.71 9.95 15.80
N LYS A 70 -3.72 11.26 16.11
CA LYS A 70 -4.91 12.10 16.02
C LYS A 70 -5.41 12.19 14.57
N ILE A 71 -4.50 12.45 13.63
CA ILE A 71 -4.82 12.55 12.20
C ILE A 71 -5.44 11.25 11.71
N VAL A 72 -4.86 10.10 12.05
CA VAL A 72 -5.35 8.78 11.63
C VAL A 72 -6.72 8.49 12.25
N LEU A 73 -6.93 8.78 13.54
CA LEU A 73 -8.24 8.63 14.18
C LEU A 73 -9.31 9.48 13.51
N ASP A 74 -9.03 10.75 13.23
CA ASP A 74 -9.94 11.66 12.56
C ASP A 74 -10.25 11.23 11.12
N ALA A 75 -9.22 10.84 10.38
CA ALA A 75 -9.33 10.42 8.98
C ALA A 75 -10.14 9.12 8.82
N LEU A 76 -10.03 8.21 9.78
CA LEU A 76 -10.71 6.91 9.74
C LEU A 76 -12.10 6.94 10.43
N ALA A 77 -12.54 8.08 10.92
CA ALA A 77 -13.87 8.23 11.53
C ALA A 77 -15.03 7.67 10.68
N PRO A 78 -15.02 7.74 9.33
CA PRO A 78 -16.06 7.12 8.50
C PRO A 78 -16.21 5.60 8.67
N LEU A 79 -15.21 4.89 9.20
CA LEU A 79 -15.28 3.44 9.48
C LEU A 79 -16.14 3.11 10.72
N GLY A 80 -16.57 4.12 11.44
CA GLY A 80 -17.53 4.01 12.55
C GLY A 80 -16.89 3.92 13.93
N THR A 81 -17.72 4.16 14.94
CA THR A 81 -17.28 4.36 16.34
C THR A 81 -16.58 3.13 16.94
N ASN A 82 -16.97 1.92 16.57
CA ASN A 82 -16.33 0.71 17.09
C ASN A 82 -14.91 0.56 16.54
N TYR A 83 -14.70 0.83 15.24
CA TYR A 83 -13.38 0.81 14.63
C TYR A 83 -12.45 1.83 15.29
N ILE A 84 -12.92 3.06 15.48
CA ILE A 84 -12.14 4.14 16.11
C ILE A 84 -11.79 3.80 17.56
N LYS A 85 -12.72 3.23 18.33
CA LYS A 85 -12.45 2.79 19.70
C LYS A 85 -11.38 1.69 19.77
N ASP A 86 -11.45 0.71 18.88
CA ASP A 86 -10.46 -0.37 18.83
C ASP A 86 -9.08 0.16 18.37
N LEU A 87 -9.05 1.11 17.41
CA LEU A 87 -7.84 1.80 16.95
C LEU A 87 -7.20 2.64 18.07
N GLU A 88 -8.01 3.42 18.80
CA GLU A 88 -7.54 4.21 19.95
C GLU A 88 -6.98 3.31 21.05
N ASN A 89 -7.66 2.20 21.33
CA ASN A 89 -7.16 1.20 22.28
C ASN A 89 -5.82 0.61 21.82
N ALA A 90 -5.66 0.31 20.52
CA ALA A 90 -4.40 -0.18 19.96
C ALA A 90 -3.25 0.80 20.18
N PHE A 91 -3.48 2.09 19.95
CA PHE A 91 -2.49 3.16 20.20
C PHE A 91 -2.12 3.30 21.68
N ASN A 92 -3.07 3.08 22.58
CA ASN A 92 -2.85 3.21 24.02
C ASN A 92 -2.32 1.92 24.70
N SER A 93 -2.34 0.77 23.98
CA SER A 93 -1.96 -0.54 24.51
C SER A 93 -0.62 -1.05 23.94
N ASN A 94 0.25 -0.17 23.48
CA ASN A 94 1.60 -0.49 23.00
C ASN A 94 1.65 -1.49 21.83
N TRP A 95 0.71 -1.41 20.90
CA TRP A 95 0.78 -2.25 19.70
C TRP A 95 1.90 -1.81 18.76
N CYS A 96 2.34 -0.55 18.83
CA CYS A 96 3.33 0.03 17.93
C CYS A 96 4.71 0.13 18.57
N ASP A 97 5.72 -0.47 17.94
CA ASP A 97 7.13 -0.16 18.15
C ASP A 97 7.54 0.91 17.13
N VAL A 98 7.68 2.15 17.61
CA VAL A 98 7.57 3.36 16.77
C VAL A 98 8.89 3.77 16.14
N TYR A 99 9.95 3.92 16.96
CA TYR A 99 11.16 4.59 16.54
C TYR A 99 12.27 3.63 16.12
N GLU A 100 13.14 4.11 15.26
CA GLU A 100 14.37 3.44 14.88
C GLU A 100 15.27 3.21 16.10
N ASN A 101 15.88 2.03 16.17
CA ASN A 101 16.93 1.73 17.13
C ASN A 101 17.95 0.71 16.57
N ARG A 102 19.07 0.56 17.27
CA ARG A 102 20.14 -0.34 16.85
C ARG A 102 19.67 -1.80 16.78
N GLY A 103 19.79 -2.40 15.60
CA GLY A 103 19.42 -3.80 15.33
C GLY A 103 17.96 -4.02 14.93
N LYS A 104 17.15 -2.96 14.89
CA LYS A 104 15.79 -3.02 14.36
C LYS A 104 15.80 -3.12 12.84
N HIS A 105 14.93 -3.98 12.28
CA HIS A 105 14.76 -4.08 10.84
C HIS A 105 14.20 -2.79 10.25
N SER A 106 14.67 -2.42 9.05
CA SER A 106 14.13 -1.30 8.29
C SER A 106 12.75 -1.61 7.73
N GLY A 107 12.00 -0.55 7.35
CA GLY A 107 10.64 -0.65 6.83
C GLY A 107 9.58 -0.61 7.93
N ALA A 108 8.39 -1.03 7.57
CA ALA A 108 7.25 -1.17 8.48
C ALA A 108 6.51 -2.48 8.17
N TYR A 109 5.89 -3.07 9.17
CA TYR A 109 5.01 -4.22 9.00
C TYR A 109 4.12 -4.43 10.22
N SER A 110 2.98 -5.09 10.00
CA SER A 110 2.11 -5.60 11.05
C SER A 110 2.20 -7.12 11.14
N TRP A 111 2.31 -7.64 12.36
CA TRP A 111 2.32 -9.07 12.62
C TRP A 111 1.57 -9.41 13.90
N GLY A 112 1.04 -10.62 14.01
CA GLY A 112 0.33 -11.05 15.21
C GLY A 112 0.15 -12.55 15.32
N CYS A 113 -0.12 -13.01 16.54
CA CYS A 113 -0.52 -14.37 16.84
C CYS A 113 -2.01 -14.42 17.22
N TYR A 114 -2.64 -15.59 17.12
CA TYR A 114 -4.07 -15.76 17.37
C TYR A 114 -4.52 -15.27 18.77
N ASN A 115 -3.77 -15.62 19.81
CA ASN A 115 -4.12 -15.32 21.21
C ASN A 115 -3.46 -14.04 21.74
N ALA A 116 -2.91 -13.20 20.87
CA ALA A 116 -2.29 -11.94 21.25
C ALA A 116 -2.83 -10.80 20.38
N HIS A 117 -2.69 -9.57 20.87
CA HIS A 117 -2.93 -8.43 20.00
C HIS A 117 -1.87 -8.37 18.88
N PRO A 118 -2.19 -7.79 17.74
CA PRO A 118 -1.18 -7.53 16.69
C PRO A 118 -0.10 -6.56 17.18
N TYR A 119 1.06 -6.64 16.54
CA TYR A 119 2.18 -5.73 16.74
C TYR A 119 2.50 -5.04 15.44
N VAL A 120 2.81 -3.76 15.51
CA VAL A 120 3.18 -2.91 14.37
C VAL A 120 4.60 -2.41 14.60
N LEU A 121 5.50 -2.74 13.68
CA LEU A 121 6.86 -2.19 13.66
C LEU A 121 6.89 -1.02 12.70
N LEU A 122 7.45 0.11 13.16
CA LEU A 122 7.67 1.33 12.37
C LEU A 122 9.12 1.77 12.54
N ASN A 123 9.58 2.61 11.61
CA ASN A 123 10.81 3.41 11.74
C ASN A 123 10.44 4.88 11.50
N TYR A 124 9.66 5.44 12.40
CA TYR A 124 8.96 6.71 12.29
C TYR A 124 9.94 7.91 12.32
N GLN A 125 9.88 8.76 11.29
CA GLN A 125 10.77 9.93 11.10
C GLN A 125 10.02 11.26 11.01
N SER A 126 8.78 11.31 11.46
CA SER A 126 7.93 12.52 11.53
C SER A 126 7.57 13.14 10.16
N LYS A 127 7.59 12.34 9.08
CA LYS A 127 7.18 12.77 7.73
C LYS A 127 5.75 12.36 7.43
N TYR A 128 5.15 12.97 6.41
CA TYR A 128 3.81 12.58 5.96
C TYR A 128 3.72 11.11 5.55
N ASN A 129 4.75 10.60 4.86
CA ASN A 129 4.80 9.19 4.50
C ASN A 129 4.74 8.26 5.71
N ASP A 130 5.28 8.68 6.86
CA ASP A 130 5.19 7.89 8.09
C ASP A 130 3.76 7.88 8.66
N VAL A 131 2.99 8.97 8.47
CA VAL A 131 1.57 9.02 8.83
C VAL A 131 0.77 8.06 7.95
N SER A 132 1.05 8.04 6.64
CA SER A 132 0.44 7.10 5.68
C SER A 132 0.79 5.66 6.03
N THR A 133 2.06 5.37 6.30
CA THR A 133 2.53 4.05 6.74
C THR A 133 1.84 3.61 8.03
N LEU A 134 1.67 4.51 9.01
CA LEU A 134 0.94 4.21 10.25
C LEU A 134 -0.51 3.80 9.96
N ALA A 135 -1.21 4.55 9.09
CA ALA A 135 -2.58 4.23 8.71
C ALA A 135 -2.68 2.86 8.01
N HIS A 136 -1.73 2.57 7.12
CA HIS A 136 -1.59 1.29 6.41
C HIS A 136 -1.42 0.12 7.38
N GLU A 137 -0.39 0.16 8.21
CA GLU A 137 -0.06 -0.92 9.14
C GLU A 137 -1.15 -1.14 10.19
N MET A 138 -1.83 -0.06 10.63
CA MET A 138 -3.00 -0.17 11.51
C MET A 138 -4.19 -0.82 10.79
N GLY A 139 -4.31 -0.67 9.48
CA GLY A 139 -5.28 -1.42 8.67
C GLY A 139 -5.05 -2.92 8.76
N HIS A 140 -3.82 -3.37 8.55
CA HIS A 140 -3.43 -4.78 8.74
C HIS A 140 -3.66 -5.26 10.18
N ALA A 141 -3.24 -4.46 11.16
CA ALA A 141 -3.38 -4.81 12.56
C ALA A 141 -4.85 -5.02 12.96
N LEU A 142 -5.74 -4.08 12.61
CA LEU A 142 -7.16 -4.22 12.93
C LEU A 142 -7.84 -5.33 12.10
N HIS A 143 -7.44 -5.55 10.86
CA HIS A 143 -7.91 -6.69 10.07
C HIS A 143 -7.57 -8.02 10.78
N ARG A 144 -6.31 -8.20 11.19
CA ARG A 144 -5.89 -9.38 11.97
C ARG A 144 -6.63 -9.47 13.30
N TYR A 145 -6.79 -8.37 14.02
CA TYR A 145 -7.51 -8.34 15.29
C TYR A 145 -8.96 -8.80 15.14
N TYR A 146 -9.68 -8.28 14.15
CA TYR A 146 -11.07 -8.70 13.89
C TYR A 146 -11.17 -10.13 13.37
N SER A 147 -10.22 -10.57 12.56
CA SER A 147 -10.17 -11.98 12.12
C SER A 147 -10.00 -12.92 13.31
N ASN A 148 -9.03 -12.68 14.18
CA ASN A 148 -8.79 -13.48 15.37
C ASN A 148 -9.98 -13.47 16.35
N LYS A 149 -10.70 -12.36 16.42
CA LYS A 149 -11.86 -12.20 17.31
C LYS A 149 -13.10 -12.95 16.83
N ASN A 150 -13.26 -13.13 15.51
CA ASN A 150 -14.48 -13.64 14.92
C ASN A 150 -14.34 -15.01 14.26
N GLN A 151 -13.11 -15.53 14.11
CA GLN A 151 -12.81 -16.81 13.50
C GLN A 151 -12.10 -17.73 14.50
N ASP A 152 -12.31 -19.03 14.36
CA ASP A 152 -11.50 -20.02 15.07
C ASP A 152 -10.06 -20.01 14.56
N TYR A 153 -9.13 -20.49 15.37
CA TYR A 153 -7.69 -20.52 15.08
C TYR A 153 -7.34 -20.97 13.66
N TYR A 154 -7.97 -22.04 13.18
CA TYR A 154 -7.70 -22.62 11.87
C TYR A 154 -8.14 -21.73 10.69
N TYR A 155 -9.00 -20.74 10.91
CA TYR A 155 -9.59 -19.88 9.89
C TYR A 155 -9.23 -18.40 10.08
N SER A 156 -8.41 -18.08 11.08
CA SER A 156 -8.12 -16.70 11.43
C SER A 156 -7.07 -16.03 10.52
N ASP A 157 -6.31 -16.81 9.77
CA ASP A 157 -5.34 -16.26 8.82
C ASP A 157 -6.04 -15.64 7.61
N ASN A 158 -5.63 -14.42 7.28
CA ASN A 158 -6.17 -13.72 6.13
C ASN A 158 -5.57 -14.29 4.85
N ALA A 159 -6.41 -14.56 3.86
CA ALA A 159 -5.94 -14.89 2.53
C ALA A 159 -5.14 -13.72 1.94
N ILE A 160 -4.00 -14.02 1.27
CA ILE A 160 -3.14 -13.00 0.66
C ILE A 160 -3.90 -12.08 -0.31
N PHE A 161 -4.90 -12.62 -1.00
CA PHE A 161 -5.74 -11.90 -1.95
C PHE A 161 -6.50 -10.72 -1.34
N VAL A 162 -6.84 -10.78 -0.06
CA VAL A 162 -7.58 -9.72 0.65
C VAL A 162 -6.72 -8.96 1.65
N ALA A 163 -5.43 -9.27 1.73
CA ALA A 163 -4.54 -8.74 2.76
C ALA A 163 -4.45 -7.21 2.74
N GLU A 164 -4.42 -6.60 1.54
CA GLU A 164 -4.25 -5.16 1.38
C GLU A 164 -5.56 -4.36 1.34
N ILE A 165 -6.73 -4.99 1.50
CA ILE A 165 -8.01 -4.26 1.43
C ILE A 165 -8.10 -3.26 2.59
N ALA A 166 -7.83 -3.70 3.81
CA ALA A 166 -7.95 -2.85 4.99
C ALA A 166 -6.90 -1.73 5.02
N SER A 167 -5.65 -2.06 4.65
CA SER A 167 -4.54 -1.11 4.61
C SER A 167 -4.77 -0.01 3.58
N THR A 168 -5.13 -0.37 2.35
CA THR A 168 -5.38 0.59 1.26
C THR A 168 -6.64 1.42 1.45
N VAL A 169 -7.68 0.90 2.11
CA VAL A 169 -8.84 1.69 2.52
C VAL A 169 -8.45 2.75 3.54
N ASN A 170 -7.65 2.39 4.55
CA ASN A 170 -7.17 3.35 5.53
C ASN A 170 -6.33 4.46 4.88
N GLU A 171 -5.39 4.12 4.00
CA GLU A 171 -4.60 5.12 3.26
C GLU A 171 -5.48 6.03 2.40
N THR A 172 -6.47 5.46 1.72
CA THR A 172 -7.39 6.24 0.89
C THR A 172 -8.18 7.25 1.72
N LEU A 173 -8.73 6.83 2.86
CA LEU A 173 -9.45 7.72 3.77
C LEU A 173 -8.53 8.80 4.36
N LEU A 174 -7.30 8.44 4.74
CA LEU A 174 -6.30 9.40 5.18
C LEU A 174 -6.00 10.44 4.09
N ASN A 175 -5.74 9.99 2.86
CA ASN A 175 -5.44 10.88 1.75
C ASN A 175 -6.61 11.84 1.46
N LEU A 176 -7.86 11.35 1.46
CA LEU A 176 -9.04 12.20 1.29
C LEU A 176 -9.19 13.22 2.41
N TYR A 177 -8.99 12.82 3.66
CA TYR A 177 -9.01 13.71 4.81
C TYR A 177 -7.95 14.81 4.71
N MET A 178 -6.72 14.43 4.38
CA MET A 178 -5.61 15.37 4.26
C MET A 178 -5.77 16.31 3.08
N LEU A 179 -6.30 15.85 1.94
CA LEU A 179 -6.63 16.71 0.80
C LEU A 179 -7.67 17.77 1.13
N ASP A 180 -8.58 17.52 2.07
CA ASP A 180 -9.54 18.53 2.54
C ASP A 180 -8.90 19.56 3.48
N LYS A 181 -7.97 19.14 4.33
CA LYS A 181 -7.42 19.95 5.44
C LYS A 181 -6.15 20.73 5.10
N GLU A 182 -5.34 20.23 4.18
CA GLU A 182 -3.99 20.74 3.96
C GLU A 182 -3.93 21.86 2.91
N ASN A 183 -2.83 22.62 2.93
CA ASN A 183 -2.55 23.68 1.96
C ASN A 183 -2.18 23.10 0.57
N GLU A 184 -2.14 23.96 -0.45
CA GLU A 184 -1.89 23.57 -1.84
C GLU A 184 -0.52 22.89 -2.06
N LYS A 185 0.53 23.25 -1.32
CA LYS A 185 1.83 22.59 -1.41
C LYS A 185 1.73 21.14 -0.95
N MET A 186 1.07 20.91 0.18
CA MET A 186 0.86 19.57 0.74
C MET A 186 -0.09 18.74 -0.11
N LYS A 187 -1.15 19.32 -0.67
CA LYS A 187 -2.06 18.64 -1.60
C LYS A 187 -1.32 18.09 -2.83
N LYS A 188 -0.40 18.88 -3.41
CA LYS A 188 0.42 18.42 -4.53
C LYS A 188 1.29 17.22 -4.17
N LEU A 189 1.87 17.22 -2.97
CA LEU A 189 2.66 16.08 -2.47
C LEU A 189 1.77 14.85 -2.34
N ILE A 190 0.63 14.96 -1.67
CA ILE A 190 -0.32 13.84 -1.48
C ILE A 190 -0.79 13.27 -2.81
N ILE A 191 -1.16 14.14 -3.77
CA ILE A 191 -1.58 13.70 -5.10
C ILE A 191 -0.44 12.98 -5.83
N ASN A 192 0.80 13.48 -5.71
CA ASN A 192 1.95 12.81 -6.32
C ASN A 192 2.20 11.42 -5.71
N GLU A 193 2.12 11.29 -4.38
CA GLU A 193 2.23 9.99 -3.71
C GLU A 193 1.13 9.02 -4.18
N LEU A 194 -0.13 9.46 -4.24
CA LEU A 194 -1.24 8.65 -4.77
C LEU A 194 -0.99 8.18 -6.22
N LEU A 195 -0.46 9.05 -7.08
CA LEU A 195 -0.14 8.68 -8.47
C LEU A 195 1.03 7.68 -8.54
N ASP A 196 2.04 7.85 -7.67
CA ASP A 196 3.16 6.93 -7.56
C ASP A 196 2.71 5.56 -7.01
N ASP A 197 1.79 5.53 -6.05
CA ASP A 197 1.21 4.29 -5.53
C ASP A 197 0.43 3.54 -6.61
N ILE A 198 -0.43 4.20 -7.35
CA ILE A 198 -1.15 3.60 -8.49
C ILE A 198 -0.16 3.05 -9.54
N LYS A 199 0.87 3.82 -9.87
CA LYS A 199 1.94 3.37 -10.79
C LYS A 199 2.62 2.10 -10.27
N ASN A 200 2.98 2.06 -8.98
CA ASN A 200 3.76 0.97 -8.40
C ASN A 200 2.92 -0.26 -8.09
N THR A 201 1.69 -0.08 -7.59
CA THR A 201 0.83 -1.19 -7.15
C THR A 201 -0.02 -1.78 -8.27
N ILE A 202 -0.45 -0.98 -9.25
CA ILE A 202 -1.29 -1.45 -10.35
C ILE A 202 -0.45 -1.71 -11.60
N TYR A 203 0.13 -0.66 -12.18
CA TYR A 203 0.79 -0.78 -13.49
C TYR A 203 2.07 -1.62 -13.42
N ARG A 204 2.94 -1.35 -12.45
CA ARG A 204 4.20 -2.08 -12.30
C ARG A 204 3.98 -3.55 -11.93
N GLN A 205 3.06 -3.83 -11.01
CA GLN A 205 2.79 -5.22 -10.61
C GLN A 205 2.14 -6.02 -11.75
N THR A 206 1.24 -5.39 -12.50
CA THR A 206 0.65 -6.04 -13.70
C THR A 206 1.70 -6.29 -14.79
N MET A 207 2.64 -5.37 -14.98
CA MET A 207 3.77 -5.58 -15.90
C MET A 207 4.60 -6.80 -15.50
N PHE A 208 4.90 -6.99 -14.22
CA PHE A 208 5.60 -8.18 -13.75
C PHE A 208 4.77 -9.45 -13.95
N ALA A 209 3.47 -9.40 -13.64
CA ALA A 209 2.57 -10.54 -13.85
C ALA A 209 2.50 -10.94 -15.33
N GLU A 210 2.40 -9.99 -16.24
CA GLU A 210 2.40 -10.23 -17.69
C GLU A 210 3.73 -10.79 -18.18
N PHE A 211 4.85 -10.27 -17.66
CA PHE A 211 6.18 -10.81 -17.96
C PHE A 211 6.30 -12.27 -17.49
N GLU A 212 5.94 -12.56 -16.25
CA GLU A 212 5.97 -13.94 -15.72
C GLU A 212 5.10 -14.88 -16.55
N LEU A 213 3.87 -14.47 -16.88
CA LEU A 213 2.97 -15.26 -17.73
C LEU A 213 3.61 -15.56 -19.08
N THR A 214 4.26 -14.57 -19.68
CA THR A 214 4.90 -14.70 -21.00
C THR A 214 6.04 -15.70 -20.96
N ILE A 215 7.00 -15.57 -20.03
CA ILE A 215 8.14 -16.46 -19.94
C ILE A 215 7.73 -17.89 -19.58
N HIS A 216 6.72 -18.06 -18.72
CA HIS A 216 6.19 -19.39 -18.40
C HIS A 216 5.53 -20.06 -19.62
N ASN A 217 4.77 -19.31 -20.42
CA ASN A 217 4.17 -19.84 -21.66
C ASN A 217 5.25 -20.19 -22.70
N MET A 218 6.25 -19.35 -22.89
CA MET A 218 7.38 -19.64 -23.77
C MET A 218 8.09 -20.93 -23.35
N SER A 219 8.43 -21.07 -22.07
CA SER A 219 9.06 -22.28 -21.54
C SER A 219 8.19 -23.51 -21.71
N PHE A 220 6.87 -23.40 -21.45
CA PHE A 220 5.91 -24.49 -21.64
C PHE A 220 5.83 -24.95 -23.09
N ASN A 221 5.92 -24.04 -24.06
CA ASN A 221 5.91 -24.31 -25.48
C ASN A 221 7.27 -24.81 -26.03
N GLY A 222 8.28 -24.97 -25.17
CA GLY A 222 9.61 -25.42 -25.56
C GLY A 222 10.49 -24.32 -26.19
N GLU A 223 10.11 -23.05 -26.05
CA GLU A 223 10.90 -21.93 -26.54
C GLU A 223 12.09 -21.65 -25.60
N THR A 224 13.21 -21.27 -26.16
CA THR A 224 14.40 -20.91 -25.37
C THR A 224 14.26 -19.49 -24.86
N LEU A 225 14.41 -19.32 -23.55
CA LEU A 225 14.44 -17.98 -22.92
C LEU A 225 15.84 -17.38 -23.16
N ASN A 226 15.95 -16.46 -24.11
CA ASN A 226 17.16 -15.68 -24.41
C ASN A 226 16.94 -14.21 -24.01
N ASN A 227 18.06 -13.51 -23.71
CA ASN A 227 18.05 -12.05 -23.49
C ASN A 227 17.72 -11.31 -24.79
#